data_20b243592e330859ebdf3de7dec440ba
#
_entry.id   20b243592e330859ebdf3de7dec440ba
#
_cell.length_a   1.000
_cell.length_b   1.000
_cell.length_c   1.000
_cell.angle_alpha   90.00
_cell.angle_beta   90.00
_cell.angle_gamma   90.00
#
_symmetry.space_group_name_H-M   'P 1'
#
loop_
_entity.id
_entity.type
_entity.pdbx_description
1 polymer ?
#
loop_
_entity_poly.entity_id
_entity_poly.type
_entity_poly.pdbx_seq_one_letter_code
_entity_poly.pdbx_strand_id
1 'polypeptide(L)'
;MYVDAGGVRDTMQDMAAYLAGLGYAVLVPDVYYRHGEWKPFDMRTAFTDQEERTRLMGMVGSVTPDMIASDAGAFFDFLEQRPEVKGSRFGVFGYCMGGRTSVIVAGRQPDRVAAAGSFHGGGLVTDTPDSPHLLADRMTATVYVGGAENDASFTADHAEQLDKALTAAGVQHTIEWYQAAHGFAVPDNPPYDAAADERHWAAMTQTFDSALR
;
A
#
# COMPACT_ATOMS: atom_id res chain seq x y z
N MET A 1 -4.63 1.85 -6.10
CA MET A 1 -3.23 1.43 -5.88
C MET A 1 -2.45 2.61 -5.31
N TYR A 2 -1.89 2.46 -4.10
CA TYR A 2 -1.03 3.49 -3.48
C TYR A 2 0.43 3.25 -3.83
N VAL A 3 1.10 4.32 -4.23
CA VAL A 3 2.49 4.31 -4.67
C VAL A 3 3.48 4.16 -3.50
N ASP A 4 4.72 3.77 -3.80
CA ASP A 4 5.83 3.86 -2.85
C ASP A 4 6.28 5.31 -2.63
N ALA A 5 7.36 5.52 -1.88
CA ALA A 5 7.90 6.85 -1.60
C ALA A 5 8.26 7.68 -2.85
N GLY A 6 8.55 7.02 -3.98
CA GLY A 6 8.88 7.68 -5.25
C GLY A 6 7.71 8.40 -5.91
N GLY A 7 6.48 8.17 -5.44
CA GLY A 7 5.29 8.80 -6.00
C GLY A 7 4.87 8.22 -7.35
N VAL A 8 3.93 8.92 -8.02
CA VAL A 8 3.43 8.52 -9.34
C VAL A 8 4.52 8.71 -10.41
N ARG A 9 4.79 7.64 -11.15
CA ARG A 9 5.78 7.59 -12.24
C ARG A 9 5.44 6.45 -13.21
N ASP A 10 6.14 6.37 -14.34
CA ASP A 10 5.85 5.40 -15.41
C ASP A 10 5.72 3.97 -14.89
N THR A 11 6.64 3.50 -14.07
CA THR A 11 6.59 2.17 -13.44
C THR A 11 5.27 1.93 -12.70
N MET A 12 4.77 2.90 -11.94
CA MET A 12 3.49 2.77 -11.23
C MET A 12 2.31 2.74 -12.19
N GLN A 13 2.40 3.45 -13.32
CA GLN A 13 1.37 3.42 -14.36
C GLN A 13 1.37 2.06 -15.08
N ASP A 14 2.52 1.49 -15.38
CA ASP A 14 2.66 0.16 -15.99
C ASP A 14 2.10 -0.93 -15.06
N MET A 15 2.40 -0.86 -13.77
CA MET A 15 1.85 -1.78 -12.75
C MET A 15 0.31 -1.65 -12.66
N ALA A 16 -0.23 -0.44 -12.72
CA ALA A 16 -1.68 -0.23 -12.76
C ALA A 16 -2.30 -0.74 -14.06
N ALA A 17 -1.63 -0.55 -15.19
CA ALA A 17 -2.08 -1.07 -16.48
C ALA A 17 -2.11 -2.61 -16.51
N TYR A 18 -1.12 -3.27 -15.88
CA TYR A 18 -1.14 -4.72 -15.71
C TYR A 18 -2.41 -5.18 -14.96
N LEU A 19 -2.73 -4.56 -13.83
CA LEU A 19 -3.92 -4.90 -13.06
C LEU A 19 -5.22 -4.59 -13.81
N ALA A 20 -5.25 -3.48 -14.56
CA ALA A 20 -6.37 -3.15 -15.43
C ALA A 20 -6.59 -4.20 -16.52
N GLY A 21 -5.52 -4.79 -17.06
CA GLY A 21 -5.56 -5.92 -17.98
C GLY A 21 -6.20 -7.18 -17.39
N LEU A 22 -6.24 -7.31 -16.06
CA LEU A 22 -6.94 -8.39 -15.35
C LEU A 22 -8.43 -8.08 -15.10
N GLY A 23 -8.93 -6.95 -15.59
CA GLY A 23 -10.35 -6.56 -15.53
C GLY A 23 -10.73 -5.68 -14.35
N TYR A 24 -9.78 -5.03 -13.68
CA TYR A 24 -10.03 -4.05 -12.62
C TYR A 24 -10.03 -2.62 -13.15
N ALA A 25 -10.89 -1.76 -12.62
CA ALA A 25 -10.73 -0.32 -12.74
C ALA A 25 -9.71 0.13 -11.67
N VAL A 26 -8.61 0.75 -12.09
CA VAL A 26 -7.49 1.09 -11.20
C VAL A 26 -7.30 2.61 -11.13
N LEU A 27 -7.30 3.14 -9.92
CA LEU A 27 -6.91 4.53 -9.63
C LEU A 27 -5.55 4.54 -8.95
N VAL A 28 -4.63 5.34 -9.44
CA VAL A 28 -3.33 5.63 -8.83
C VAL A 28 -3.31 7.09 -8.41
N PRO A 29 -3.57 7.42 -7.14
CA PRO A 29 -3.58 8.79 -6.69
C PRO A 29 -2.17 9.37 -6.57
N ASP A 30 -1.99 10.64 -6.95
CA ASP A 30 -0.82 11.41 -6.53
C ASP A 30 -0.98 11.83 -5.08
N VAL A 31 -0.32 11.12 -4.17
CA VAL A 31 -0.37 11.40 -2.73
C VAL A 31 0.40 12.66 -2.33
N TYR A 32 1.19 13.19 -3.26
CA TYR A 32 2.01 14.40 -3.06
C TYR A 32 1.42 15.66 -3.70
N TYR A 33 0.21 15.60 -4.23
CA TYR A 33 -0.42 16.72 -4.94
C TYR A 33 -0.44 18.06 -4.16
N ARG A 34 -0.38 18.00 -2.82
CA ARG A 34 -0.31 19.20 -1.97
C ARG A 34 1.00 19.96 -2.09
N HIS A 35 2.04 19.35 -2.66
CA HIS A 35 3.30 20.01 -2.98
C HIS A 35 3.26 20.83 -4.30
N GLY A 36 2.12 20.80 -5.03
CA GLY A 36 2.01 21.39 -6.35
C GLY A 36 2.79 20.56 -7.40
N GLU A 37 3.45 21.25 -8.33
CA GLU A 37 4.32 20.55 -9.29
C GLU A 37 5.60 20.11 -8.59
N TRP A 38 5.91 18.83 -8.71
CA TRP A 38 7.13 18.25 -8.15
C TRP A 38 7.85 17.37 -9.17
N LYS A 39 9.18 17.33 -9.07
CA LYS A 39 10.02 16.53 -9.95
C LYS A 39 9.98 15.06 -9.49
N PRO A 40 9.67 14.10 -10.36
CA PRO A 40 9.76 12.67 -10.05
C PRO A 40 11.14 12.26 -9.53
N PHE A 41 11.16 11.26 -8.65
CA PHE A 41 12.40 10.68 -8.12
C PHE A 41 12.91 9.57 -9.04
N ASP A 42 14.24 9.51 -9.23
CA ASP A 42 14.89 8.32 -9.77
C ASP A 42 15.18 7.37 -8.60
N MET A 43 14.40 6.29 -8.50
CA MET A 43 14.49 5.36 -7.37
C MET A 43 15.82 4.62 -7.28
N ARG A 44 16.62 4.60 -8.34
CA ARG A 44 17.97 4.02 -8.33
C ARG A 44 18.96 4.86 -7.50
N THR A 45 18.71 6.15 -7.39
CA THR A 45 19.59 7.11 -6.71
C THR A 45 18.97 7.85 -5.55
N ALA A 46 17.64 7.91 -5.46
CA ALA A 46 16.91 8.73 -4.49
C ALA A 46 17.25 8.44 -3.02
N PHE A 47 17.72 7.22 -2.69
CA PHE A 47 18.14 6.88 -1.33
C PHE A 47 19.64 7.03 -1.09
N THR A 48 20.45 7.15 -2.13
CA THR A 48 21.92 7.27 -2.04
C THR A 48 22.43 8.70 -2.24
N ASP A 49 21.72 9.52 -3.02
CA ASP A 49 21.94 10.96 -3.10
C ASP A 49 21.33 11.66 -1.89
N GLN A 50 22.12 12.42 -1.15
CA GLN A 50 21.68 13.01 0.11
C GLN A 50 20.62 14.11 -0.07
N GLU A 51 20.69 14.91 -1.11
CA GLU A 51 19.73 15.97 -1.38
C GLU A 51 18.38 15.38 -1.80
N GLU A 52 18.39 14.43 -2.75
CA GLU A 52 17.19 13.72 -3.19
C GLU A 52 16.56 12.93 -2.04
N ARG A 53 17.36 12.26 -1.21
CA ARG A 53 16.86 11.56 -0.03
C ARG A 53 16.19 12.50 0.96
N THR A 54 16.77 13.66 1.23
CA THR A 54 16.17 14.65 2.12
C THR A 54 14.84 15.16 1.57
N ARG A 55 14.78 15.45 0.28
CA ARG A 55 13.55 15.85 -0.41
C ARG A 55 12.48 14.75 -0.36
N LEU A 56 12.85 13.52 -0.70
CA LEU A 56 11.98 12.35 -0.66
C LEU A 56 11.37 12.15 0.74
N MET A 57 12.23 12.10 1.76
CA MET A 57 11.79 11.87 3.14
C MET A 57 10.93 13.03 3.68
N GLY A 58 11.18 14.25 3.24
CA GLY A 58 10.35 15.40 3.54
C GLY A 58 8.94 15.27 2.95
N MET A 59 8.82 14.81 1.72
CA MET A 59 7.54 14.55 1.07
C MET A 59 6.79 13.38 1.73
N VAL A 60 7.47 12.27 1.99
CA VAL A 60 6.91 11.12 2.74
C VAL A 60 6.38 11.56 4.11
N GLY A 61 7.16 12.32 4.87
CA GLY A 61 6.79 12.80 6.20
C GLY A 61 5.64 13.82 6.21
N SER A 62 5.33 14.43 5.06
CA SER A 62 4.20 15.36 4.94
C SER A 62 2.84 14.69 4.81
N VAL A 63 2.80 13.39 4.47
CA VAL A 63 1.55 12.64 4.27
C VAL A 63 1.11 12.04 5.60
N THR A 64 0.12 12.65 6.23
CA THR A 64 -0.39 12.21 7.55
C THR A 64 -1.53 11.19 7.43
N PRO A 65 -1.78 10.36 8.47
CA PRO A 65 -2.92 9.44 8.50
C PRO A 65 -4.28 10.11 8.28
N ASP A 66 -4.48 11.34 8.78
CA ASP A 66 -5.73 12.06 8.59
C ASP A 66 -5.91 12.56 7.16
N MET A 67 -4.83 13.02 6.50
CA MET A 67 -4.84 13.33 5.07
C MET A 67 -5.15 12.10 4.23
N ILE A 68 -4.50 10.97 4.52
CA ILE A 68 -4.76 9.68 3.84
C ILE A 68 -6.24 9.30 3.95
N ALA A 69 -6.81 9.38 5.14
CA ALA A 69 -8.21 8.99 5.36
C ALA A 69 -9.19 9.91 4.61
N SER A 70 -8.93 11.22 4.63
CA SER A 70 -9.74 12.22 3.92
C SER A 70 -9.66 12.03 2.40
N ASP A 71 -8.46 11.90 1.88
CA ASP A 71 -8.23 11.72 0.45
C ASP A 71 -8.84 10.40 -0.07
N ALA A 72 -8.72 9.31 0.71
CA ALA A 72 -9.31 8.03 0.35
C ALA A 72 -10.82 8.13 0.14
N GLY A 73 -11.54 8.87 0.99
CA GLY A 73 -12.97 9.14 0.80
C GLY A 73 -13.27 9.77 -0.55
N ALA A 74 -12.55 10.84 -0.90
CA ALA A 74 -12.70 11.52 -2.18
C ALA A 74 -12.35 10.61 -3.38
N PHE A 75 -11.34 9.75 -3.25
CA PHE A 75 -10.96 8.79 -4.30
C PHE A 75 -12.04 7.73 -4.50
N PHE A 76 -12.65 7.23 -3.45
CA PHE A 76 -13.76 6.28 -3.55
C PHE A 76 -14.99 6.95 -4.18
N ASP A 77 -15.33 8.18 -3.79
CA ASP A 77 -16.43 8.93 -4.38
C ASP A 77 -16.22 9.20 -5.88
N PHE A 78 -14.97 9.47 -6.26
CA PHE A 78 -14.60 9.60 -7.67
C PHE A 78 -14.78 8.28 -8.42
N LEU A 79 -14.33 7.16 -7.87
CA LEU A 79 -14.48 5.84 -8.50
C LEU A 79 -15.94 5.44 -8.63
N GLU A 80 -16.75 5.65 -7.61
CA GLU A 80 -18.18 5.30 -7.59
C GLU A 80 -18.99 6.03 -8.68
N GLN A 81 -18.53 7.20 -9.12
CA GLN A 81 -19.13 7.98 -10.21
C GLN A 81 -18.72 7.50 -11.61
N ARG A 82 -17.79 6.53 -11.73
CA ARG A 82 -17.37 6.02 -13.04
C ARG A 82 -18.31 4.94 -13.53
N PRO A 83 -18.81 5.03 -14.79
CA PRO A 83 -19.76 4.05 -15.32
C PRO A 83 -19.18 2.64 -15.49
N GLU A 84 -17.85 2.53 -15.58
CA GLU A 84 -17.11 1.27 -15.68
C GLU A 84 -16.89 0.60 -14.32
N VAL A 85 -17.08 1.32 -13.20
CA VAL A 85 -16.89 0.80 -11.83
C VAL A 85 -18.21 0.20 -11.32
N LYS A 86 -18.11 -0.97 -10.71
CA LYS A 86 -19.24 -1.66 -10.08
C LYS A 86 -19.06 -1.76 -8.57
N GLY A 87 -20.18 -1.63 -7.86
CA GLY A 87 -20.19 -1.72 -6.40
C GLY A 87 -19.72 -0.43 -5.71
N SER A 88 -19.74 -0.47 -4.38
CA SER A 88 -19.40 0.65 -3.49
C SER A 88 -18.28 0.32 -2.51
N ARG A 89 -17.74 -0.91 -2.57
CA ARG A 89 -16.59 -1.35 -1.80
C ARG A 89 -15.42 -1.67 -2.71
N PHE A 90 -14.24 -1.28 -2.30
CA PHE A 90 -13.06 -1.25 -3.14
C PHE A 90 -11.93 -2.09 -2.54
N GLY A 91 -11.04 -2.56 -3.40
CA GLY A 91 -9.74 -3.05 -3.00
C GLY A 91 -8.74 -1.91 -2.90
N VAL A 92 -7.95 -1.88 -1.85
CA VAL A 92 -6.81 -0.97 -1.71
C VAL A 92 -5.53 -1.77 -1.52
N PHE A 93 -4.46 -1.37 -2.18
CA PHE A 93 -3.16 -1.99 -1.98
C PHE A 93 -2.05 -1.01 -2.30
N GLY A 94 -0.86 -1.29 -1.85
CA GLY A 94 0.27 -0.45 -2.14
C GLY A 94 1.61 -1.00 -1.67
N TYR A 95 2.64 -0.23 -1.94
CA TYR A 95 4.04 -0.58 -1.84
C TYR A 95 4.75 0.35 -0.87
N CYS A 96 5.59 -0.17 0.03
CA CYS A 96 6.35 0.64 0.99
C CYS A 96 5.43 1.58 1.80
N MET A 97 5.57 2.89 1.64
CA MET A 97 4.64 3.90 2.18
C MET A 97 3.18 3.62 1.78
N GLY A 98 2.94 3.22 0.53
CA GLY A 98 1.60 2.87 0.04
C GLY A 98 1.03 1.61 0.68
N GLY A 99 1.89 0.65 1.07
CA GLY A 99 1.48 -0.51 1.83
C GLY A 99 0.97 -0.13 3.23
N ARG A 100 1.66 0.78 3.91
CA ARG A 100 1.17 1.39 5.17
C ARG A 100 -0.13 2.14 4.95
N THR A 101 -0.20 2.93 3.87
CA THR A 101 -1.39 3.71 3.51
C THR A 101 -2.62 2.80 3.33
N SER A 102 -2.49 1.66 2.65
CA SER A 102 -3.62 0.74 2.43
C SER A 102 -4.18 0.19 3.75
N VAL A 103 -3.33 -0.13 4.72
CA VAL A 103 -3.77 -0.60 6.05
C VAL A 103 -4.48 0.52 6.83
N ILE A 104 -3.96 1.75 6.78
CA ILE A 104 -4.62 2.91 7.37
C ILE A 104 -6.00 3.13 6.75
N VAL A 105 -6.10 3.08 5.43
CA VAL A 105 -7.37 3.28 4.71
C VAL A 105 -8.38 2.18 5.06
N ALA A 106 -7.96 0.93 5.16
CA ALA A 106 -8.83 -0.17 5.57
C ALA A 106 -9.46 0.07 6.97
N GLY A 107 -8.70 0.60 7.91
CA GLY A 107 -9.21 0.90 9.26
C GLY A 107 -9.95 2.22 9.38
N ARG A 108 -9.68 3.20 8.50
CA ARG A 108 -10.32 4.52 8.54
C ARG A 108 -11.56 4.62 7.65
N GLN A 109 -11.69 3.71 6.66
CA GLN A 109 -12.80 3.66 5.70
C GLN A 109 -13.39 2.23 5.62
N PRO A 110 -13.77 1.61 6.75
CA PRO A 110 -14.15 0.20 6.80
C PRO A 110 -15.33 -0.15 5.92
N ASP A 111 -16.28 0.76 5.76
CA ASP A 111 -17.48 0.55 4.94
C ASP A 111 -17.18 0.58 3.42
N ARG A 112 -16.04 1.16 3.03
CA ARG A 112 -15.65 1.36 1.63
C ARG A 112 -14.56 0.36 1.18
N VAL A 113 -13.89 -0.32 2.09
CA VAL A 113 -12.80 -1.25 1.77
C VAL A 113 -13.23 -2.70 1.98
N ALA A 114 -13.14 -3.51 0.94
CA ALA A 114 -13.41 -4.94 0.98
C ALA A 114 -12.13 -5.77 1.14
N ALA A 115 -11.03 -5.31 0.56
CA ALA A 115 -9.71 -5.95 0.67
C ALA A 115 -8.60 -4.91 0.77
N ALA A 116 -7.58 -5.21 1.55
CA ALA A 116 -6.39 -4.39 1.68
C ALA A 116 -5.11 -5.22 1.50
N GLY A 117 -4.18 -4.75 0.67
CA GLY A 117 -2.89 -5.37 0.43
C GLY A 117 -1.73 -4.43 0.78
N SER A 118 -0.76 -4.93 1.53
CA SER A 118 0.46 -4.20 1.88
C SER A 118 1.68 -5.03 1.45
N PHE A 119 2.46 -4.51 0.50
CA PHE A 119 3.69 -5.17 0.04
C PHE A 119 4.91 -4.38 0.50
N HIS A 120 5.83 -5.06 1.19
CA HIS A 120 6.97 -4.46 1.88
C HIS A 120 6.64 -3.14 2.59
N GLY A 121 5.46 -3.10 3.23
CA GLY A 121 4.98 -1.93 3.96
C GLY A 121 5.77 -1.70 5.24
N GLY A 122 6.40 -0.54 5.36
CA GLY A 122 7.09 -0.15 6.59
C GLY A 122 6.17 0.56 7.58
N GLY A 123 6.46 0.46 8.88
CA GLY A 123 5.73 1.18 9.92
C GLY A 123 4.27 0.74 10.08
N LEU A 124 3.95 -0.54 9.82
CA LEU A 124 2.64 -1.11 10.10
C LEU A 124 2.38 -1.27 11.60
N VAL A 125 3.45 -1.39 12.37
CA VAL A 125 3.49 -1.40 13.83
C VAL A 125 4.51 -0.38 14.29
N THR A 126 4.09 0.56 15.13
CA THR A 126 4.93 1.60 15.73
C THR A 126 4.49 1.86 17.17
N ASP A 127 5.30 2.55 17.96
CA ASP A 127 4.97 2.93 19.34
C ASP A 127 4.08 4.19 19.44
N THR A 128 3.62 4.71 18.29
CA THR A 128 2.80 5.93 18.25
C THR A 128 1.30 5.61 18.33
N PRO A 129 0.47 6.52 18.87
CA PRO A 129 -0.98 6.29 19.02
C PRO A 129 -1.74 6.13 17.69
N ASP A 130 -1.14 6.53 16.58
CA ASP A 130 -1.67 6.44 15.22
C ASP A 130 -1.11 5.23 14.44
N SER A 131 -0.50 4.28 15.14
CA SER A 131 0.04 3.07 14.52
C SER A 131 -1.04 2.28 13.78
N PRO A 132 -0.80 1.86 12.52
CA PRO A 132 -1.82 1.17 11.71
C PRO A 132 -2.42 -0.07 12.36
N HIS A 133 -1.63 -0.89 13.08
CA HIS A 133 -2.13 -2.09 13.75
C HIS A 133 -3.22 -1.80 14.81
N LEU A 134 -3.23 -0.60 15.39
CA LEU A 134 -4.27 -0.17 16.35
C LEU A 134 -5.62 0.13 15.71
N LEU A 135 -5.70 0.09 14.39
CA LEU A 135 -6.96 0.25 13.65
C LEU A 135 -7.66 -1.10 13.37
N ALA A 136 -7.08 -2.21 13.79
CA ALA A 136 -7.59 -3.55 13.50
C ALA A 136 -9.05 -3.74 13.92
N ASP A 137 -9.46 -3.21 15.07
CA ASP A 137 -10.83 -3.28 15.61
C ASP A 137 -11.89 -2.59 14.75
N ARG A 138 -11.46 -1.76 13.79
CA ARG A 138 -12.34 -1.06 12.83
C ARG A 138 -12.40 -1.72 11.47
N MET A 139 -11.49 -2.64 11.17
CA MET A 139 -11.38 -3.23 9.84
C MET A 139 -12.46 -4.27 9.58
N THR A 140 -13.08 -4.20 8.40
CA THR A 140 -14.00 -5.21 7.87
C THR A 140 -13.45 -5.87 6.60
N ALA A 141 -12.32 -5.38 6.13
CA ALA A 141 -11.64 -5.85 4.93
C ALA A 141 -10.88 -7.16 5.18
N THR A 142 -10.73 -7.98 4.15
CA THR A 142 -9.69 -9.02 4.13
C THR A 142 -8.33 -8.33 3.94
N VAL A 143 -7.35 -8.66 4.79
CA VAL A 143 -6.02 -8.01 4.80
C VAL A 143 -4.95 -9.00 4.36
N TYR A 144 -4.13 -8.61 3.38
CA TYR A 144 -2.93 -9.33 3.00
C TYR A 144 -1.69 -8.49 3.26
N VAL A 145 -0.67 -9.08 3.88
CA VAL A 145 0.62 -8.42 4.13
C VAL A 145 1.74 -9.29 3.61
N GLY A 146 2.46 -8.81 2.61
CA GLY A 146 3.70 -9.40 2.09
C GLY A 146 4.92 -8.68 2.68
N GLY A 147 5.51 -9.26 3.72
CA GLY A 147 6.75 -8.78 4.34
C GLY A 147 7.99 -9.25 3.57
N ALA A 148 9.06 -8.47 3.56
CA ALA A 148 10.36 -8.90 3.05
C ALA A 148 11.25 -9.39 4.21
N GLU A 149 11.93 -10.53 4.04
CA GLU A 149 12.77 -11.12 5.09
C GLU A 149 13.95 -10.20 5.49
N ASN A 150 14.46 -9.42 4.52
CA ASN A 150 15.56 -8.49 4.74
C ASN A 150 15.06 -7.04 4.84
N ASP A 151 14.10 -6.78 5.75
CA ASP A 151 13.49 -5.46 5.94
C ASP A 151 13.39 -5.08 7.40
N ALA A 152 14.22 -4.12 7.83
CA ALA A 152 14.18 -3.59 9.19
C ALA A 152 12.92 -2.75 9.51
N SER A 153 12.16 -2.33 8.51
CA SER A 153 10.94 -1.53 8.68
C SER A 153 9.71 -2.37 9.03
N PHE A 154 9.77 -3.69 8.81
CA PHE A 154 8.75 -4.65 9.20
C PHE A 154 9.41 -5.96 9.63
N THR A 155 9.62 -6.13 10.92
CA THR A 155 10.31 -7.28 11.52
C THR A 155 9.34 -8.41 11.89
N ALA A 156 9.88 -9.58 12.27
CA ALA A 156 9.07 -10.68 12.78
C ALA A 156 8.25 -10.28 14.04
N ASP A 157 8.82 -9.46 14.92
CA ASP A 157 8.10 -8.94 16.09
C ASP A 157 6.94 -8.02 15.69
N HIS A 158 7.13 -7.19 14.65
CA HIS A 158 6.05 -6.36 14.11
C HIS A 158 4.96 -7.23 13.48
N ALA A 159 5.33 -8.28 12.75
CA ALA A 159 4.37 -9.21 12.16
C ALA A 159 3.54 -9.93 13.23
N GLU A 160 4.17 -10.39 14.31
CA GLU A 160 3.49 -11.04 15.44
C GLU A 160 2.49 -10.07 16.13
N GLN A 161 2.87 -8.81 16.33
CA GLN A 161 2.00 -7.80 16.92
C GLN A 161 0.81 -7.49 16.02
N LEU A 162 1.04 -7.34 14.71
CA LEU A 162 -0.02 -7.10 13.74
C LEU A 162 -0.97 -8.29 13.65
N ASP A 163 -0.44 -9.52 13.59
CA ASP A 163 -1.22 -10.76 13.55
C ASP A 163 -2.13 -10.88 14.78
N LYS A 164 -1.58 -10.63 15.98
CA LYS A 164 -2.35 -10.63 17.23
C LYS A 164 -3.48 -9.59 17.21
N ALA A 165 -3.22 -8.39 16.72
CA ALA A 165 -4.22 -7.33 16.64
C ALA A 165 -5.36 -7.70 15.67
N LEU A 166 -5.02 -8.18 14.46
CA LEU A 166 -5.98 -8.59 13.45
C LEU A 166 -6.78 -9.81 13.90
N THR A 167 -6.13 -10.81 14.50
CA THR A 167 -6.80 -12.01 15.06
C THR A 167 -7.78 -11.63 16.19
N ALA A 168 -7.34 -10.80 17.13
CA ALA A 168 -8.19 -10.35 18.25
C ALA A 168 -9.43 -9.57 17.78
N ALA A 169 -9.29 -8.83 16.67
CA ALA A 169 -10.39 -8.10 16.03
C ALA A 169 -11.28 -8.97 15.11
N GLY A 170 -10.92 -10.24 14.89
CA GLY A 170 -11.66 -11.14 13.99
C GLY A 170 -11.50 -10.79 12.51
N VAL A 171 -10.46 -10.04 12.14
CA VAL A 171 -10.19 -9.65 10.76
C VAL A 171 -9.60 -10.85 10.01
N GLN A 172 -10.19 -11.17 8.85
CA GLN A 172 -9.61 -12.17 7.96
C GLN A 172 -8.31 -11.63 7.36
N HIS A 173 -7.20 -12.31 7.60
CA HIS A 173 -5.90 -11.81 7.16
C HIS A 173 -4.91 -12.93 6.84
N THR A 174 -3.87 -12.56 6.09
CA THR A 174 -2.71 -13.39 5.77
C THR A 174 -1.46 -12.51 5.87
N ILE A 175 -0.45 -12.99 6.59
CA ILE A 175 0.88 -12.36 6.63
C ILE A 175 1.88 -13.39 6.09
N GLU A 176 2.53 -13.05 5.00
CA GLU A 176 3.51 -13.91 4.33
C GLU A 176 4.86 -13.24 4.18
N TRP A 177 5.93 -14.04 4.19
CA TRP A 177 7.29 -13.58 3.99
C TRP A 177 7.79 -13.89 2.58
N TYR A 178 8.48 -12.92 2.02
CA TYR A 178 9.18 -12.99 0.75
C TYR A 178 10.67 -13.01 1.01
N GLN A 179 11.39 -13.96 0.40
CA GLN A 179 12.85 -14.06 0.46
C GLN A 179 13.52 -12.95 -0.37
N ALA A 180 13.25 -11.72 -0.01
CA ALA A 180 13.60 -10.53 -0.75
C ALA A 180 13.91 -9.38 0.22
N ALA A 181 14.32 -8.23 -0.32
CA ALA A 181 14.53 -7.00 0.44
C ALA A 181 13.38 -6.00 0.23
N HIS A 182 13.34 -4.96 1.07
CA HIS A 182 12.37 -3.86 0.96
C HIS A 182 12.37 -3.25 -0.45
N GLY A 183 11.22 -3.20 -1.12
CA GLY A 183 11.10 -2.69 -2.50
C GLY A 183 11.03 -3.77 -3.57
N PHE A 184 11.00 -5.05 -3.20
CA PHE A 184 11.08 -6.20 -4.10
C PHE A 184 10.03 -6.22 -5.22
N ALA A 185 8.85 -5.67 -4.99
CA ALA A 185 7.72 -5.75 -5.91
C ALA A 185 7.64 -4.60 -6.92
N VAL A 186 8.60 -3.68 -6.92
CA VAL A 186 8.54 -2.49 -7.78
C VAL A 186 9.71 -2.49 -8.77
N PRO A 187 9.46 -2.62 -10.09
CA PRO A 187 10.48 -2.92 -11.10
C PRO A 187 11.64 -1.93 -11.23
N ASP A 188 11.45 -0.66 -10.90
CA ASP A 188 12.51 0.34 -10.97
C ASP A 188 13.26 0.56 -9.65
N ASN A 189 12.92 -0.20 -8.61
CA ASN A 189 13.68 -0.19 -7.36
C ASN A 189 14.89 -1.12 -7.43
N PRO A 190 16.05 -0.73 -6.88
CA PRO A 190 17.26 -1.58 -6.92
C PRO A 190 17.08 -2.99 -6.35
N PRO A 191 16.28 -3.22 -5.28
CA PRO A 191 16.05 -4.55 -4.72
C PRO A 191 14.94 -5.35 -5.43
N TYR A 192 14.49 -4.95 -6.62
CA TYR A 192 13.46 -5.69 -7.35
C TYR A 192 13.82 -7.16 -7.54
N ASP A 193 12.86 -8.04 -7.28
CA ASP A 193 12.98 -9.47 -7.45
C ASP A 193 11.80 -10.01 -8.26
N ALA A 194 12.07 -10.51 -9.46
CA ALA A 194 11.04 -10.93 -10.41
C ALA A 194 10.21 -12.13 -9.89
N ALA A 195 10.81 -13.06 -9.13
CA ALA A 195 10.07 -14.20 -8.58
C ALA A 195 9.16 -13.77 -7.43
N ALA A 196 9.63 -12.87 -6.59
CA ALA A 196 8.81 -12.25 -5.54
C ALA A 196 7.69 -11.40 -6.15
N ASP A 197 7.96 -10.68 -7.22
CA ASP A 197 6.98 -9.89 -7.96
C ASP A 197 5.86 -10.77 -8.57
N GLU A 198 6.20 -11.87 -9.24
CA GLU A 198 5.21 -12.81 -9.76
C GLU A 198 4.30 -13.35 -8.64
N ARG A 199 4.89 -13.72 -7.51
CA ARG A 199 4.15 -14.23 -6.35
C ARG A 199 3.25 -13.16 -5.72
N HIS A 200 3.71 -11.91 -5.64
CA HIS A 200 2.91 -10.83 -5.08
C HIS A 200 1.68 -10.53 -5.92
N TRP A 201 1.80 -10.54 -7.27
CA TRP A 201 0.66 -10.37 -8.17
C TRP A 201 -0.38 -11.48 -8.01
N ALA A 202 0.08 -12.74 -7.87
CA ALA A 202 -0.80 -13.86 -7.63
C ALA A 202 -1.56 -13.71 -6.29
N ALA A 203 -0.86 -13.38 -5.21
CA ALA A 203 -1.46 -13.21 -3.89
C ALA A 203 -2.47 -12.04 -3.85
N MET A 204 -2.10 -10.90 -4.46
CA MET A 204 -2.96 -9.73 -4.54
C MET A 204 -4.22 -10.01 -5.36
N THR A 205 -4.07 -10.65 -6.53
CA THR A 205 -5.19 -10.99 -7.39
C THR A 205 -6.14 -11.97 -6.69
N GLN A 206 -5.61 -13.00 -6.03
CA GLN A 206 -6.42 -13.95 -5.25
C GLN A 206 -7.20 -13.25 -4.13
N THR A 207 -6.56 -12.33 -3.41
CA THR A 207 -7.18 -11.58 -2.33
C THR A 207 -8.33 -10.70 -2.86
N PHE A 208 -8.10 -10.04 -3.99
CA PHE A 208 -9.10 -9.16 -4.60
C PHE A 208 -10.24 -9.94 -5.25
N ASP A 209 -9.97 -11.02 -5.96
CA ASP A 209 -11.01 -11.85 -6.58
C ASP A 209 -11.97 -12.43 -5.54
N SER A 210 -11.46 -12.85 -4.39
CA SER A 210 -12.29 -13.39 -3.32
C SER A 210 -13.13 -12.33 -2.58
N ALA A 211 -12.73 -11.07 -2.59
CA ALA A 211 -13.41 -10.00 -1.85
C ALA A 211 -14.26 -9.06 -2.72
N LEU A 212 -13.96 -8.98 -4.04
CA LEU A 212 -14.57 -8.00 -4.95
C LEU A 212 -15.42 -8.63 -6.08
N ARG A 213 -15.32 -9.94 -6.29
CA ARG A 213 -16.08 -10.69 -7.30
C ARG A 213 -16.95 -11.75 -6.66
#